data_31dd92257e19d7c241ebbbf7827736ce
#
_entry.id   31dd92257e19d7c241ebbbf7827736ce
#
_cell.length_a   1.000
_cell.length_b   1.000
_cell.length_c   1.000
_cell.angle_alpha   90.00
_cell.angle_beta   90.00
_cell.angle_gamma   90.00
#
_symmetry.space_group_name_H-M   'P 1'
#
loop_
_entity.id
_entity.type
_entity.pdbx_description
1 polymer ?
#
loop_
_entity_poly.entity_id
_entity_poly.type
_entity_poly.pdbx_seq_one_letter_code
_entity_poly.pdbx_strand_id
1 'polypeptide(L)'
;MGPEAKFYQQIKRNFKEFSLIRLENSSLLGTPDLLVYNNNGHFCTVELKVTKGNSIRFSPHQIAFHTRHNQNTFILAKTLGPCSSKSSPISMYRGSRIRELAACGLTLEACCLGLDACRLML
;
A
#
# COMPACT_ATOMS: atom_id res chain seq x y z
N MET A 1 19.11 -6.18 0.85
CA MET A 1 17.77 -5.80 0.37
C MET A 1 17.01 -5.12 1.50
N GLY A 2 16.49 -3.93 1.25
CA GLY A 2 15.74 -3.19 2.25
C GLY A 2 14.35 -3.75 2.53
N PRO A 3 13.69 -3.26 3.61
CA PRO A 3 12.37 -3.79 3.99
C PRO A 3 11.30 -3.62 2.92
N GLU A 4 11.28 -2.50 2.22
CA GLU A 4 10.29 -2.27 1.16
C GLU A 4 10.51 -3.20 -0.03
N ALA A 5 11.76 -3.47 -0.40
CA ALA A 5 12.07 -4.40 -1.46
C ALA A 5 11.66 -5.82 -1.09
N LYS A 6 11.85 -6.21 0.18
CA LYS A 6 11.39 -7.51 0.67
C LYS A 6 9.87 -7.60 0.65
N PHE A 7 9.20 -6.52 1.01
CA PHE A 7 7.74 -6.46 0.97
C PHE A 7 7.23 -6.61 -0.46
N TYR A 8 7.86 -5.93 -1.42
CA TYR A 8 7.52 -6.07 -2.83
C TYR A 8 7.65 -7.52 -3.28
N GLN A 9 8.73 -8.20 -2.91
CA GLN A 9 8.93 -9.61 -3.27
C GLN A 9 7.85 -10.50 -2.65
N GLN A 10 7.44 -10.20 -1.43
CA GLN A 10 6.35 -10.93 -0.78
C GLN A 10 5.03 -10.75 -1.53
N ILE A 11 4.71 -9.52 -1.93
CA ILE A 11 3.51 -9.23 -2.71
C ILE A 11 3.56 -9.97 -4.04
N LYS A 12 4.69 -9.94 -4.72
CA LYS A 12 4.86 -10.59 -6.00
C LYS A 12 4.62 -12.10 -5.91
N ARG A 13 5.09 -12.73 -4.83
CA ARG A 13 4.88 -14.17 -4.65
C ARG A 13 3.42 -14.53 -4.35
N ASN A 14 2.71 -13.66 -3.64
CA ASN A 14 1.35 -13.96 -3.17
C ASN A 14 0.26 -13.54 -4.14
N PHE A 15 0.54 -12.63 -5.07
CA PHE A 15 -0.43 -12.14 -6.04
C PHE A 15 -0.02 -12.50 -7.47
N LYS A 16 0.23 -13.78 -7.70
CA LYS A 16 0.69 -14.26 -9.02
C LYS A 16 -0.37 -14.11 -10.11
N GLU A 17 -1.64 -14.08 -9.72
CA GLU A 17 -2.76 -13.89 -10.65
C GLU A 17 -2.88 -12.46 -11.16
N PHE A 18 -2.19 -11.49 -10.52
CA PHE A 18 -2.19 -10.11 -10.96
C PHE A 18 -0.90 -9.78 -11.70
N SER A 19 -0.99 -8.83 -12.63
CA SER A 19 0.18 -8.28 -13.28
C SER A 19 0.67 -7.09 -12.45
N LEU A 20 1.87 -7.21 -11.89
CA LEU A 20 2.48 -6.17 -11.06
C LEU A 20 3.57 -5.49 -11.86
N ILE A 21 3.43 -4.19 -12.06
CA ILE A 21 4.41 -3.38 -12.77
C ILE A 21 5.00 -2.38 -11.80
N ARG A 22 6.30 -2.47 -11.56
CA ARG A 22 6.98 -1.55 -10.68
C ARG A 22 7.18 -0.22 -11.39
N LEU A 23 6.72 0.86 -10.76
CA LEU A 23 6.85 2.20 -11.31
C LEU A 23 8.12 2.83 -10.77
N GLU A 24 9.01 3.21 -11.66
CA GLU A 24 10.22 3.92 -11.30
C GLU A 24 10.21 5.25 -12.06
N ASN A 25 9.97 6.33 -11.34
CA ASN A 25 9.87 7.64 -11.93
C ASN A 25 10.62 8.66 -11.09
N SER A 26 11.80 9.04 -11.57
CA SER A 26 12.63 10.02 -10.88
C SER A 26 12.18 11.47 -11.10
N SER A 27 11.36 11.72 -12.13
CA SER A 27 10.93 13.07 -12.48
C SER A 27 9.58 13.46 -11.89
N LEU A 28 8.76 12.48 -11.49
CA LEU A 28 7.46 12.74 -10.88
C LEU A 28 7.44 12.20 -9.46
N LEU A 29 7.66 13.10 -8.50
CA LEU A 29 7.71 12.72 -7.09
C LEU A 29 6.32 12.34 -6.58
N GLY A 30 6.29 11.35 -5.69
CA GLY A 30 5.05 10.90 -5.08
C GLY A 30 4.29 9.84 -5.87
N THR A 31 4.80 9.44 -7.04
CA THR A 31 4.20 8.35 -7.81
C THR A 31 4.19 7.07 -6.99
N PRO A 32 3.06 6.32 -6.95
CA PRO A 32 3.01 5.05 -6.23
C PRO A 32 4.00 4.03 -6.77
N ASP A 33 4.33 3.04 -5.95
CA ASP A 33 5.37 2.05 -6.27
C ASP A 33 4.95 1.08 -7.36
N LEU A 34 3.66 0.72 -7.41
CA LEU A 34 3.19 -0.34 -8.30
C LEU A 34 1.97 0.08 -9.11
N LEU A 35 1.92 -0.41 -10.34
CA LEU A 35 0.71 -0.46 -11.14
C LEU A 35 0.28 -1.92 -11.19
N VAL A 36 -0.97 -2.19 -10.82
CA VAL A 36 -1.50 -3.55 -10.71
C VAL A 36 -2.69 -3.73 -11.65
N TYR A 37 -2.61 -4.73 -12.52
CA TYR A 37 -3.73 -5.14 -13.36
C TYR A 37 -4.32 -6.43 -12.81
N ASN A 38 -5.64 -6.49 -12.68
CA ASN A 38 -6.30 -7.72 -12.28
C ASN A 38 -6.73 -8.53 -13.51
N ASN A 39 -7.34 -9.68 -13.26
CA ASN A 39 -7.74 -10.59 -14.34
C ASN A 39 -8.89 -10.05 -15.20
N ASN A 40 -9.60 -9.04 -14.74
CA ASN A 40 -10.72 -8.44 -15.47
C ASN A 40 -10.31 -7.21 -16.28
N GLY A 41 -9.01 -6.92 -16.35
CA GLY A 41 -8.53 -5.76 -17.08
C GLY A 41 -8.60 -4.44 -16.33
N HIS A 42 -9.06 -4.45 -15.09
CA HIS A 42 -9.04 -3.25 -14.25
C HIS A 42 -7.65 -3.05 -13.68
N PHE A 43 -7.32 -1.80 -13.42
CA PHE A 43 -6.02 -1.49 -12.84
C PHE A 43 -6.15 -0.53 -11.67
N CYS A 44 -5.14 -0.56 -10.81
CA CYS A 44 -5.01 0.39 -9.71
C CYS A 44 -3.53 0.63 -9.45
N THR A 45 -3.24 1.69 -8.69
CA THR A 45 -1.88 1.94 -8.22
C THR A 45 -1.80 1.59 -6.74
N VAL A 46 -0.62 1.15 -6.30
CA VAL A 46 -0.40 0.73 -4.92
C VAL A 46 0.90 1.34 -4.40
N GLU A 47 0.79 2.03 -3.26
CA GLU A 47 1.95 2.53 -2.52
C GLU A 47 2.30 1.51 -1.44
N LEU A 48 3.56 1.11 -1.38
CA LEU A 48 4.04 0.17 -0.37
C LEU A 48 4.71 0.92 0.77
N LYS A 49 4.33 0.60 2.00
CA LYS A 49 4.92 1.18 3.20
C LYS A 49 5.28 0.09 4.19
N VAL A 50 6.44 0.23 4.82
CA VAL A 50 6.89 -0.64 5.88
C VAL A 50 7.16 0.21 7.10
N THR A 51 6.56 -0.14 8.24
CA THR A 51 6.72 0.61 9.48
C THR A 51 7.16 -0.30 10.61
N LYS A 52 7.75 0.27 11.65
CA LYS A 52 8.10 -0.46 12.87
C LYS A 52 7.09 -0.25 13.99
N GLY A 53 6.18 0.70 13.83
CA GLY A 53 5.15 1.01 14.81
C GLY A 53 3.85 1.35 14.11
N ASN A 54 3.01 2.11 14.79
CA ASN A 54 1.71 2.49 14.23
C ASN A 54 1.75 3.72 13.34
N SER A 55 2.83 4.51 13.38
CA SER A 55 2.94 5.73 12.59
C SER A 55 3.43 5.41 11.19
N ILE A 56 2.77 6.00 10.20
CA ILE A 56 3.17 5.91 8.80
C ILE A 56 3.57 7.30 8.33
N ARG A 57 4.73 7.41 7.70
CA ARG A 57 5.22 8.67 7.16
C ARG A 57 5.03 8.71 5.65
N PHE A 58 4.42 9.80 5.18
CA PHE A 58 4.27 10.07 3.77
C PHE A 58 4.96 11.39 3.45
N SER A 59 5.62 11.45 2.29
CA SER A 59 6.15 12.72 1.82
C SER A 59 4.98 13.62 1.39
N PRO A 60 5.18 14.95 1.36
CA PRO A 60 4.14 15.85 0.85
C PRO A 60 3.73 15.49 -0.59
N HIS A 61 4.65 14.99 -1.39
CA HIS A 61 4.36 14.58 -2.77
C HIS A 61 3.47 13.37 -2.83
N GLN A 62 3.64 12.40 -1.91
CA GLN A 62 2.78 11.22 -1.83
C GLN A 62 1.36 11.63 -1.41
N ILE A 63 1.24 12.52 -0.44
CA ILE A 63 -0.06 13.03 -0.01
C ILE A 63 -0.74 13.77 -1.16
N ALA A 64 -0.01 14.62 -1.88
CA ALA A 64 -0.55 15.36 -3.01
C ALA A 64 -1.03 14.42 -4.12
N PHE A 65 -0.26 13.38 -4.43
CA PHE A 65 -0.65 12.40 -5.45
C PHE A 65 -1.98 11.74 -5.11
N HIS A 66 -2.09 11.18 -3.91
CA HIS A 66 -3.29 10.45 -3.51
C HIS A 66 -4.49 11.36 -3.27
N THR A 67 -4.25 12.63 -2.98
CA THR A 67 -5.33 13.61 -2.88
C THR A 67 -5.86 13.97 -4.26
N ARG A 68 -4.97 14.10 -5.24
CA ARG A 68 -5.35 14.42 -6.61
C ARG A 68 -5.97 13.23 -7.33
N HIS A 69 -5.40 12.05 -7.12
CA HIS A 69 -5.85 10.80 -7.75
C HIS A 69 -6.45 9.92 -6.66
N ASN A 70 -7.72 10.19 -6.32
CA ASN A 70 -8.36 9.56 -5.16
C ASN A 70 -9.16 8.30 -5.49
N GLN A 71 -9.10 7.83 -6.73
CA GLN A 71 -9.76 6.59 -7.15
C GLN A 71 -8.73 5.61 -7.69
N ASN A 72 -9.00 4.32 -7.48
CA ASN A 72 -8.15 3.23 -7.97
C ASN A 72 -6.71 3.34 -7.48
N THR A 73 -6.51 3.83 -6.26
CA THR A 73 -5.19 3.88 -5.64
C THR A 73 -5.30 3.40 -4.20
N PHE A 74 -4.30 2.60 -3.79
CA PHE A 74 -4.31 1.95 -2.48
C PHE A 74 -2.94 2.09 -1.82
N ILE A 75 -2.95 1.95 -0.51
CA ILE A 75 -1.74 1.95 0.31
C ILE A 75 -1.71 0.61 1.04
N LEU A 76 -0.65 -0.17 0.81
CA LEU A 76 -0.39 -1.39 1.56
C LEU A 76 0.69 -1.11 2.58
N ALA A 77 0.37 -1.30 3.85
CA ALA A 77 1.28 -1.06 4.94
C ALA A 77 1.60 -2.36 5.65
N LYS A 78 2.89 -2.62 5.84
CA LYS A 78 3.38 -3.77 6.59
C LYS A 78 4.05 -3.29 7.86
N THR A 79 3.67 -3.87 8.99
CA THR A 79 4.29 -3.60 10.29
C THR A 79 5.35 -4.65 10.56
N LEU A 80 6.56 -4.20 10.90
CA LEU A 80 7.65 -5.06 11.35
C LEU A 80 7.59 -5.19 12.87
N GLY A 81 7.90 -6.37 13.38
CA GLY A 81 7.92 -6.64 14.81
C GLY A 81 6.56 -7.08 15.34
N PRO A 82 6.41 -7.13 16.69
CA PRO A 82 5.18 -7.62 17.29
C PRO A 82 3.97 -6.77 16.96
N CYS A 83 2.90 -7.38 16.48
CA CYS A 83 1.62 -6.73 16.24
C CYS A 83 0.70 -7.07 17.40
N SER A 84 0.69 -6.23 18.43
CA SER A 84 -0.02 -6.54 19.65
C SER A 84 -1.54 -6.50 19.54
N SER A 85 -2.07 -5.81 18.54
CA SER A 85 -3.51 -5.59 18.44
C SER A 85 -4.13 -6.03 17.11
N LYS A 86 -3.34 -6.55 16.18
CA LYS A 86 -3.82 -6.95 14.87
C LYS A 86 -3.45 -8.38 14.56
N SER A 87 -4.38 -9.10 13.94
CA SER A 87 -4.16 -10.48 13.52
C SER A 87 -3.24 -10.59 12.30
N SER A 88 -3.04 -9.50 11.56
CA SER A 88 -2.20 -9.49 10.36
C SER A 88 -1.26 -8.30 10.39
N PRO A 89 0.02 -8.50 10.00
CA PRO A 89 0.96 -7.39 9.89
C PRO A 89 0.74 -6.52 8.65
N ILE A 90 -0.11 -6.94 7.73
CA ILE A 90 -0.35 -6.22 6.48
C ILE A 90 -1.76 -5.67 6.47
N SER A 91 -1.88 -4.37 6.21
CA SER A 91 -3.17 -3.67 6.13
C SER A 91 -3.25 -2.91 4.82
N MET A 92 -4.47 -2.78 4.31
CA MET A 92 -4.73 -2.07 3.06
C MET A 92 -5.65 -0.89 3.33
N TYR A 93 -5.33 0.24 2.74
CA TYR A 93 -6.11 1.47 2.86
C TYR A 93 -6.37 2.04 1.47
N ARG A 94 -7.51 2.69 1.30
CA ARG A 94 -7.76 3.46 0.08
C ARG A 94 -6.87 4.69 0.07
N GLY A 95 -6.30 5.01 -1.08
CA GLY A 95 -5.42 6.17 -1.21
C GLY A 95 -6.10 7.49 -0.86
N SER A 96 -7.43 7.57 -1.06
CA SER A 96 -8.20 8.75 -0.68
C SER A 96 -8.17 9.08 0.81
N ARG A 97 -7.78 8.11 1.65
CA ARG A 97 -7.70 8.27 3.09
C ARG A 97 -6.29 8.58 3.58
N ILE A 98 -5.40 8.98 2.69
CA ILE A 98 -3.98 9.18 3.04
C ILE A 98 -3.79 10.22 4.15
N ARG A 99 -4.58 11.29 4.16
CA ARG A 99 -4.44 12.33 5.19
C ARG A 99 -4.85 11.81 6.56
N GLU A 100 -5.91 11.02 6.62
CA GLU A 100 -6.34 10.39 7.87
C GLU A 100 -5.30 9.37 8.33
N LEU A 101 -4.76 8.59 7.41
CA LEU A 101 -3.74 7.59 7.71
C LEU A 101 -2.46 8.25 8.21
N ALA A 102 -2.07 9.37 7.64
CA ALA A 102 -0.90 10.13 8.08
C ALA A 102 -1.10 10.69 9.51
N ALA A 103 -2.33 11.08 9.86
CA ALA A 103 -2.64 11.61 11.18
C ALA A 103 -2.82 10.52 12.24
N CYS A 104 -3.52 9.44 11.90
CA CYS A 104 -3.91 8.39 12.85
C CYS A 104 -3.01 7.15 12.80
N GLY A 105 -2.24 6.99 11.73
CA GLY A 105 -1.39 5.81 11.56
C GLY A 105 -2.22 4.55 11.40
N LEU A 106 -1.66 3.43 11.83
CA LEU A 106 -2.30 2.12 11.71
C LEU A 106 -3.45 1.90 12.69
N THR A 107 -3.76 2.89 13.54
CA THR A 107 -4.97 2.85 14.34
C THR A 107 -6.22 3.13 13.51
N LEU A 108 -6.06 3.73 12.32
CA LEU A 108 -7.16 3.92 11.40
C LEU A 108 -7.66 2.56 10.91
N GLU A 109 -8.97 2.42 10.80
CA GLU A 109 -9.57 1.17 10.34
C GLU A 109 -9.21 0.92 8.87
N ALA A 110 -8.60 -0.23 8.60
CA ALA A 110 -8.19 -0.62 7.27
C ALA A 110 -9.39 -1.12 6.45
N CYS A 111 -9.27 -1.02 5.12
CA CYS A 111 -10.28 -1.56 4.21
C CYS A 111 -10.35 -3.08 4.32
N CYS A 112 -9.20 -3.71 4.54
CA CYS A 112 -9.11 -5.16 4.73
C CYS A 112 -7.85 -5.47 5.53
N LEU A 113 -7.82 -6.66 6.08
CA LEU A 113 -6.68 -7.16 6.85
C LEU A 113 -6.14 -8.43 6.18
N GLY A 114 -4.82 -8.48 6.01
CA GLY A 114 -4.14 -9.63 5.44
C GLY A 114 -4.17 -9.66 3.92
N LEU A 115 -3.30 -10.50 3.36
CA LEU A 115 -3.11 -10.59 1.92
C LEU A 115 -4.32 -11.18 1.19
N ASP A 116 -4.97 -12.17 1.80
CA ASP A 116 -6.13 -12.81 1.16
C ASP A 116 -7.30 -11.84 1.03
N ALA A 117 -7.52 -11.01 2.04
CA ALA A 117 -8.56 -9.99 1.98
C ALA A 117 -8.19 -8.90 0.97
N CYS A 118 -6.91 -8.52 0.90
CA CYS A 118 -6.43 -7.54 -0.08
C CYS A 118 -6.68 -8.00 -1.51
N ARG A 119 -6.55 -9.31 -1.76
CA ARG A 119 -6.80 -9.89 -3.07
C ARG A 119 -8.23 -9.64 -3.56
N LEU A 120 -9.19 -9.60 -2.65
CA LEU A 120 -10.58 -9.34 -2.99
C LEU A 120 -10.82 -7.88 -3.39
N MET A 121 -10.02 -6.97 -2.88
CA MET A 121 -10.14 -5.53 -3.17
C MET A 121 -9.43 -5.14 -4.45
N LEU A 122 -8.38 -5.82 -4.78
CA LEU A 122 -7.62 -5.60 -6.01
C LEU A 122 -8.24 -6.37 -7.17
#